data_c9a9a656f7d492f707c482bfb1fa557a
#
_entry.id   c9a9a656f7d492f707c482bfb1fa557a
#
_cell.length_a   1.000
_cell.length_b   1.000
_cell.length_c   1.000
_cell.angle_alpha   90.00
_cell.angle_beta   90.00
_cell.angle_gamma   90.00
#
_symmetry.space_group_name_H-M   'P 1'
#
loop_
_entity.id
_entity.type
_entity.pdbx_description
1 polymer ?
#
loop_
_entity_poly.entity_id
_entity_poly.type
_entity_poly.pdbx_seq_one_letter_code
_entity_poly.pdbx_strand_id
1 'polypeptide(L)'
;MAQTSRLAAVTGASSGIGAAFARTLAARGFDLILIARRKDRLDDLAGELAAKHGTNSEILTADLTLDSDLARVEDRLRAASTLELLVNNAGFGVGGAFAESQIAAQDAMHRLHILATLRLTHAALQGMVARRAGAIINVASVAGFIVSPGALSYGATKKWINTFTEGLWLELRAAGSPVRVQALCPGFTYSEFHDVAAMDRTRLAPPAWWCSAEAVVAESLAALEHDRVFVIPGFRYRMLVAVVTHMPRGLRRWLLVRYARRSGRLRSK
;
A
#
# COMPACT_ATOMS: atom_id res chain seq x y z
N MET A 1 -1.26 14.31 33.42
CA MET A 1 -2.15 14.31 32.24
C MET A 1 -1.94 12.99 31.53
N ALA A 2 -2.98 12.16 31.40
CA ALA A 2 -2.86 10.92 30.60
C ALA A 2 -2.53 11.33 29.17
N GLN A 3 -1.40 10.86 28.66
CA GLN A 3 -1.00 11.07 27.28
C GLN A 3 -2.06 10.36 26.42
N THR A 4 -2.87 11.11 25.66
CA THR A 4 -3.82 10.51 24.74
C THR A 4 -3.06 9.60 23.81
N SER A 5 -3.34 8.29 23.90
CA SER A 5 -2.68 7.26 23.09
C SER A 5 -2.92 7.57 21.60
N ARG A 6 -1.84 7.69 20.84
CA ARG A 6 -1.85 7.88 19.39
C ARG A 6 -2.20 6.54 18.75
N LEU A 7 -3.21 6.49 17.92
CA LEU A 7 -3.66 5.24 17.30
C LEU A 7 -3.36 5.21 15.80
N ALA A 8 -2.82 4.10 15.31
CA ALA A 8 -2.66 3.86 13.88
C ALA A 8 -3.28 2.52 13.48
N ALA A 9 -3.87 2.46 12.28
CA ALA A 9 -4.41 1.24 11.70
C ALA A 9 -3.58 0.83 10.48
N VAL A 10 -3.20 -0.45 10.39
CA VAL A 10 -2.37 -0.98 9.31
C VAL A 10 -3.03 -2.21 8.70
N THR A 11 -3.40 -2.15 7.41
CA THR A 11 -3.89 -3.31 6.68
C THR A 11 -2.73 -4.10 6.06
N GLY A 12 -2.87 -5.43 5.99
CA GLY A 12 -1.80 -6.30 5.54
C GLY A 12 -0.60 -6.33 6.51
N ALA A 13 -0.86 -6.14 7.82
CA ALA A 13 0.17 -6.03 8.85
C ALA A 13 0.97 -7.32 9.10
N SER A 14 0.51 -8.47 8.60
CA SER A 14 1.11 -9.78 8.89
C SER A 14 2.46 -10.04 8.21
N SER A 15 2.93 -9.16 7.30
CA SER A 15 4.23 -9.32 6.62
C SER A 15 4.70 -8.06 5.88
N GLY A 16 5.95 -8.07 5.42
CA GLY A 16 6.51 -7.10 4.49
C GLY A 16 6.38 -5.63 4.95
N ILE A 17 5.93 -4.76 4.04
CA ILE A 17 5.79 -3.32 4.30
C ILE A 17 4.81 -3.04 5.45
N GLY A 18 3.70 -3.80 5.55
CA GLY A 18 2.73 -3.64 6.62
C GLY A 18 3.31 -3.94 8.01
N ALA A 19 4.06 -5.04 8.15
CA ALA A 19 4.74 -5.36 9.40
C ALA A 19 5.85 -4.34 9.74
N ALA A 20 6.56 -3.84 8.73
CA ALA A 20 7.55 -2.78 8.93
C ALA A 20 6.90 -1.45 9.38
N PHE A 21 5.72 -1.08 8.82
CA PHE A 21 4.94 0.04 9.35
C PHE A 21 4.55 -0.18 10.82
N ALA A 22 4.00 -1.35 11.15
CA ALA A 22 3.60 -1.65 12.52
C ALA A 22 4.78 -1.50 13.51
N ARG A 23 5.94 -2.07 13.20
CA ARG A 23 7.15 -1.95 14.02
C ARG A 23 7.62 -0.51 14.17
N THR A 24 7.66 0.24 13.07
CA THR A 24 8.13 1.63 13.10
C THR A 24 7.17 2.54 13.86
N LEU A 25 5.86 2.32 13.73
CA LEU A 25 4.85 3.10 14.43
C LEU A 25 4.82 2.78 15.93
N ALA A 26 4.96 1.50 16.30
CA ALA A 26 5.11 1.09 17.70
C ALA A 26 6.32 1.77 18.37
N ALA A 27 7.49 1.76 17.70
CA ALA A 27 8.69 2.47 18.17
C ALA A 27 8.51 4.00 18.29
N ARG A 28 7.51 4.58 17.60
CA ARG A 28 7.12 6.00 17.70
C ARG A 28 6.01 6.26 18.72
N GLY A 29 5.64 5.26 19.53
CA GLY A 29 4.65 5.36 20.59
C GLY A 29 3.19 5.33 20.14
N PHE A 30 2.90 4.71 19.01
CA PHE A 30 1.51 4.46 18.58
C PHE A 30 1.00 3.14 19.17
N ASP A 31 -0.25 3.13 19.61
CA ASP A 31 -1.05 1.93 19.69
C ASP A 31 -1.56 1.57 18.29
N LEU A 32 -1.86 0.29 18.06
CA LEU A 32 -2.08 -0.21 16.72
C LEU A 32 -3.39 -0.99 16.57
N ILE A 33 -4.05 -0.84 15.42
CA ILE A 33 -5.02 -1.78 14.90
C ILE A 33 -4.34 -2.56 13.77
N LEU A 34 -4.05 -3.84 14.01
CA LEU A 34 -3.37 -4.73 13.07
C LEU A 34 -4.42 -5.54 12.30
N ILE A 35 -4.48 -5.35 10.98
CA ILE A 35 -5.52 -5.94 10.14
C ILE A 35 -4.88 -6.85 9.08
N ALA A 36 -5.19 -8.15 9.13
CA ALA A 36 -4.81 -9.14 8.10
C ALA A 36 -5.61 -10.44 8.27
N ARG A 37 -5.42 -11.39 7.34
CA ARG A 37 -6.09 -12.70 7.37
C ARG A 37 -5.45 -13.71 8.32
N ARG A 38 -4.13 -13.63 8.52
CA ARG A 38 -3.33 -14.60 9.29
C ARG A 38 -3.25 -14.16 10.74
N LYS A 39 -4.14 -14.72 11.57
CA LYS A 39 -4.24 -14.36 12.98
C LYS A 39 -2.96 -14.68 13.75
N ASP A 40 -2.39 -15.86 13.55
CA ASP A 40 -1.13 -16.32 14.14
C ASP A 40 0.01 -15.29 13.98
N ARG A 41 0.18 -14.79 12.75
CA ARG A 41 1.20 -13.77 12.43
C ARG A 41 0.91 -12.42 13.07
N LEU A 42 -0.36 -12.08 13.25
CA LEU A 42 -0.74 -10.84 13.95
C LEU A 42 -0.51 -10.97 15.46
N ASP A 43 -0.81 -12.14 16.05
CA ASP A 43 -0.56 -12.42 17.46
C ASP A 43 0.96 -12.36 17.77
N ASP A 44 1.79 -12.99 16.94
CA ASP A 44 3.25 -12.93 17.05
C ASP A 44 3.78 -11.49 16.98
N LEU A 45 3.30 -10.72 15.99
CA LEU A 45 3.69 -9.33 15.83
C LEU A 45 3.24 -8.48 17.02
N ALA A 46 2.00 -8.62 17.49
CA ALA A 46 1.48 -7.89 18.64
C ALA A 46 2.30 -8.19 19.90
N GLY A 47 2.63 -9.47 20.14
CA GLY A 47 3.50 -9.88 21.24
C GLY A 47 4.91 -9.26 21.15
N GLU A 48 5.50 -9.25 19.95
CA GLU A 48 6.79 -8.59 19.69
C GLU A 48 6.73 -7.09 20.05
N LEU A 49 5.68 -6.39 19.58
CA LEU A 49 5.54 -4.95 19.78
C LEU A 49 5.25 -4.59 21.23
N ALA A 50 4.45 -5.38 21.93
CA ALA A 50 4.19 -5.21 23.34
C ALA A 50 5.47 -5.39 24.17
N ALA A 51 6.25 -6.43 23.89
CA ALA A 51 7.50 -6.71 24.62
C ALA A 51 8.58 -5.64 24.40
N LYS A 52 8.69 -5.10 23.15
CA LYS A 52 9.75 -4.13 22.81
C LYS A 52 9.41 -2.68 23.13
N HIS A 53 8.13 -2.31 23.00
CA HIS A 53 7.69 -0.92 23.01
C HIS A 53 6.53 -0.63 23.96
N GLY A 54 5.97 -1.66 24.63
CA GLY A 54 4.78 -1.49 25.47
C GLY A 54 3.51 -1.14 24.66
N THR A 55 3.50 -1.41 23.36
CA THR A 55 2.42 -1.05 22.43
C THR A 55 1.19 -1.90 22.69
N ASN A 56 0.01 -1.27 22.82
CA ASN A 56 -1.26 -1.97 22.77
C ASN A 56 -1.65 -2.22 21.32
N SER A 57 -1.89 -3.48 20.97
CA SER A 57 -2.27 -3.86 19.62
C SER A 57 -3.61 -4.58 19.62
N GLU A 58 -4.58 -4.00 18.92
CA GLU A 58 -5.86 -4.65 18.62
C GLU A 58 -5.71 -5.45 17.33
N ILE A 59 -6.10 -6.72 17.35
CA ILE A 59 -6.02 -7.61 16.20
C ILE A 59 -7.40 -7.74 15.56
N LEU A 60 -7.51 -7.35 14.28
CA LEU A 60 -8.68 -7.59 13.46
C LEU A 60 -8.35 -8.59 12.35
N THR A 61 -8.66 -9.86 12.61
CA THR A 61 -8.57 -10.89 11.55
C THR A 61 -9.68 -10.64 10.53
N ALA A 62 -9.28 -10.26 9.30
CA ALA A 62 -10.23 -9.91 8.24
C ALA A 62 -9.66 -10.24 6.85
N ASP A 63 -10.53 -10.78 5.98
CA ASP A 63 -10.31 -10.81 4.54
C ASP A 63 -11.03 -9.62 3.90
N LEU A 64 -10.27 -8.58 3.56
CA LEU A 64 -10.81 -7.34 2.99
C LEU A 64 -11.38 -7.51 1.57
N THR A 65 -11.36 -8.71 1.01
CA THR A 65 -12.09 -9.04 -0.24
C THR A 65 -13.55 -9.43 0.02
N LEU A 66 -13.91 -9.72 1.29
CA LEU A 66 -15.25 -10.08 1.71
C LEU A 66 -15.97 -8.85 2.27
N ASP A 67 -17.20 -8.60 1.80
CA ASP A 67 -17.96 -7.41 2.19
C ASP A 67 -18.27 -7.35 3.69
N SER A 68 -18.53 -8.49 4.33
CA SER A 68 -18.80 -8.58 5.77
C SER A 68 -17.57 -8.18 6.62
N ASP A 69 -16.40 -8.68 6.25
CA ASP A 69 -15.16 -8.37 6.95
C ASP A 69 -14.74 -6.91 6.73
N LEU A 70 -14.89 -6.43 5.49
CA LEU A 70 -14.61 -5.05 5.14
C LEU A 70 -15.52 -4.09 5.92
N ALA A 71 -16.83 -4.37 6.02
CA ALA A 71 -17.78 -3.56 6.79
C ALA A 71 -17.40 -3.51 8.27
N ARG A 72 -17.03 -4.65 8.87
CA ARG A 72 -16.57 -4.71 10.26
C ARG A 72 -15.33 -3.85 10.53
N VAL A 73 -14.38 -3.83 9.59
CA VAL A 73 -13.19 -2.98 9.69
C VAL A 73 -13.56 -1.50 9.52
N GLU A 74 -14.45 -1.16 8.57
CA GLU A 74 -14.95 0.21 8.40
C GLU A 74 -15.61 0.74 9.69
N ASP A 75 -16.48 -0.04 10.31
CA ASP A 75 -17.17 0.36 11.54
C ASP A 75 -16.17 0.57 12.68
N ARG A 76 -15.16 -0.29 12.78
CA ARG A 76 -14.08 -0.11 13.76
C ARG A 76 -13.27 1.17 13.52
N LEU A 77 -12.97 1.51 12.28
CA LEU A 77 -12.25 2.74 11.94
C LEU A 77 -13.09 3.98 12.20
N ARG A 78 -14.41 3.96 11.91
CA ARG A 78 -15.34 5.06 12.24
C ARG A 78 -15.42 5.31 13.74
N ALA A 79 -15.44 4.24 14.54
CA ALA A 79 -15.48 4.32 16.00
C ALA A 79 -14.16 4.79 16.63
N ALA A 80 -13.06 4.81 15.88
CA ALA A 80 -11.74 5.16 16.39
C ALA A 80 -11.54 6.68 16.48
N SER A 81 -12.01 7.30 17.53
CA SER A 81 -11.92 8.75 17.74
C SER A 81 -10.49 9.31 17.80
N THR A 82 -9.50 8.49 18.16
CA THR A 82 -8.08 8.86 18.27
C THR A 82 -7.23 8.37 17.09
N LEU A 83 -7.83 7.87 15.99
CA LEU A 83 -7.11 7.37 14.84
C LEU A 83 -6.32 8.49 14.14
N GLU A 84 -5.01 8.52 14.30
CA GLU A 84 -4.13 9.50 13.67
C GLU A 84 -3.59 9.08 12.32
N LEU A 85 -3.41 7.76 12.09
CA LEU A 85 -2.86 7.26 10.83
C LEU A 85 -3.57 5.99 10.36
N LEU A 86 -4.01 6.00 9.11
CA LEU A 86 -4.44 4.80 8.39
C LEU A 86 -3.39 4.44 7.33
N VAL A 87 -2.94 3.18 7.32
CA VAL A 87 -2.08 2.63 6.27
C VAL A 87 -2.84 1.56 5.49
N ASN A 88 -3.34 1.90 4.32
CA ASN A 88 -3.93 0.97 3.36
C ASN A 88 -2.81 0.27 2.59
N ASN A 89 -2.31 -0.84 3.15
CA ASN A 89 -1.17 -1.56 2.59
C ASN A 89 -1.54 -2.95 2.05
N ALA A 90 -2.64 -3.54 2.50
CA ALA A 90 -3.05 -4.87 2.05
C ALA A 90 -3.13 -4.96 0.51
N GLY A 91 -2.51 -5.99 -0.06
CA GLY A 91 -2.49 -6.17 -1.50
C GLY A 91 -1.74 -7.43 -1.92
N PHE A 92 -2.06 -7.90 -3.12
CA PHE A 92 -1.33 -8.96 -3.80
C PHE A 92 -1.30 -8.70 -5.32
N GLY A 93 -0.46 -9.44 -6.04
CA GLY A 93 -0.35 -9.31 -7.49
C GLY A 93 -0.87 -10.53 -8.22
N VAL A 94 -1.55 -10.32 -9.35
CA VAL A 94 -1.89 -11.38 -10.32
C VAL A 94 -1.12 -11.07 -11.60
N GLY A 95 -0.27 -12.01 -12.00
CA GLY A 95 0.57 -11.89 -13.20
C GLY A 95 0.10 -12.82 -14.34
N GLY A 96 0.75 -12.69 -15.50
CA GLY A 96 0.48 -13.49 -16.69
C GLY A 96 -0.30 -12.76 -17.77
N ALA A 97 -0.58 -13.46 -18.89
CA ALA A 97 -1.42 -12.93 -19.96
C ALA A 97 -2.88 -12.80 -19.47
N PHE A 98 -3.50 -11.66 -19.72
CA PHE A 98 -4.84 -11.39 -19.20
C PHE A 98 -5.88 -12.39 -19.70
N ALA A 99 -5.79 -12.78 -20.96
CA ALA A 99 -6.72 -13.75 -21.56
C ALA A 99 -6.64 -15.15 -20.93
N GLU A 100 -5.54 -15.47 -20.25
CA GLU A 100 -5.29 -16.77 -19.61
C GLU A 100 -5.47 -16.69 -18.08
N SER A 101 -5.74 -15.49 -17.55
CA SER A 101 -5.84 -15.28 -16.10
C SER A 101 -7.17 -15.79 -15.54
N GLN A 102 -7.15 -16.27 -14.30
CA GLN A 102 -8.37 -16.61 -13.57
C GLN A 102 -9.10 -15.32 -13.16
N ILE A 103 -10.31 -15.13 -13.68
CA ILE A 103 -11.09 -13.90 -13.45
C ILE A 103 -11.39 -13.68 -11.96
N ALA A 104 -11.61 -14.73 -11.18
CA ALA A 104 -11.84 -14.62 -9.74
C ALA A 104 -10.64 -14.02 -8.99
N ALA A 105 -9.41 -14.36 -9.39
CA ALA A 105 -8.21 -13.77 -8.81
C ALA A 105 -8.05 -12.29 -9.18
N GLN A 106 -8.43 -11.91 -10.42
CA GLN A 106 -8.48 -10.51 -10.85
C GLN A 106 -9.51 -9.72 -10.04
N ASP A 107 -10.72 -10.26 -9.89
CA ASP A 107 -11.79 -9.62 -9.10
C ASP A 107 -11.39 -9.43 -7.64
N ALA A 108 -10.86 -10.46 -6.98
CA ALA A 108 -10.37 -10.36 -5.62
C ALA A 108 -9.27 -9.28 -5.47
N MET A 109 -8.36 -9.16 -6.45
CA MET A 109 -7.34 -8.10 -6.44
C MET A 109 -7.97 -6.71 -6.58
N HIS A 110 -8.97 -6.52 -7.44
CA HIS A 110 -9.68 -5.24 -7.59
C HIS A 110 -10.45 -4.89 -6.31
N ARG A 111 -11.16 -5.85 -5.71
CA ARG A 111 -11.85 -5.66 -4.42
C ARG A 111 -10.87 -5.18 -3.35
N LEU A 112 -9.73 -5.84 -3.21
CA LEU A 112 -8.74 -5.48 -2.20
C LEU A 112 -8.06 -4.13 -2.49
N HIS A 113 -7.61 -3.89 -3.73
CA HIS A 113 -6.84 -2.69 -4.06
C HIS A 113 -7.71 -1.44 -4.20
N ILE A 114 -8.93 -1.58 -4.75
CA ILE A 114 -9.80 -0.45 -5.07
C ILE A 114 -10.88 -0.30 -3.99
N LEU A 115 -11.77 -1.29 -3.85
CA LEU A 115 -12.92 -1.15 -2.97
C LEU A 115 -12.53 -1.05 -1.51
N ALA A 116 -11.60 -1.88 -1.03
CA ALA A 116 -11.15 -1.79 0.36
C ALA A 116 -10.43 -0.46 0.63
N THR A 117 -9.51 -0.03 -0.26
CA THR A 117 -8.83 1.26 -0.11
C THR A 117 -9.83 2.43 -0.10
N LEU A 118 -10.80 2.45 -1.02
CA LEU A 118 -11.85 3.47 -1.08
C LEU A 118 -12.64 3.55 0.22
N ARG A 119 -13.19 2.41 0.65
CA ARG A 119 -14.11 2.32 1.79
C ARG A 119 -13.40 2.62 3.11
N LEU A 120 -12.22 2.04 3.36
CA LEU A 120 -11.44 2.30 4.58
C LEU A 120 -10.92 3.73 4.64
N THR A 121 -10.50 4.30 3.50
CA THR A 121 -10.14 5.72 3.42
C THR A 121 -11.33 6.60 3.81
N HIS A 122 -12.52 6.34 3.26
CA HIS A 122 -13.74 7.10 3.57
C HIS A 122 -14.11 6.99 5.05
N ALA A 123 -14.06 5.77 5.62
CA ALA A 123 -14.40 5.53 7.02
C ALA A 123 -13.48 6.29 8.00
N ALA A 124 -12.17 6.31 7.75
CA ALA A 124 -11.19 7.02 8.58
C ALA A 124 -11.26 8.54 8.38
N LEU A 125 -11.45 8.97 7.12
CA LEU A 125 -11.37 10.38 6.73
C LEU A 125 -12.43 11.25 7.42
N GLN A 126 -13.65 10.75 7.60
CA GLN A 126 -14.74 11.50 8.23
C GLN A 126 -14.35 12.02 9.63
N GLY A 127 -13.84 11.13 10.47
CA GLY A 127 -13.35 11.51 11.80
C GLY A 127 -12.11 12.41 11.74
N MET A 128 -11.18 12.17 10.83
CA MET A 128 -9.97 12.98 10.67
C MET A 128 -10.29 14.41 10.23
N VAL A 129 -11.22 14.59 9.29
CA VAL A 129 -11.65 15.92 8.83
C VAL A 129 -12.37 16.67 9.95
N ALA A 130 -13.29 16.01 10.68
CA ALA A 130 -14.00 16.61 11.79
C ALA A 130 -13.06 17.10 12.90
N ARG A 131 -12.02 16.32 13.22
CA ARG A 131 -10.98 16.69 14.22
C ARG A 131 -9.93 17.65 13.67
N ARG A 132 -9.90 17.88 12.36
CA ARG A 132 -8.84 18.61 11.66
C ARG A 132 -7.43 18.03 11.90
N ALA A 133 -7.33 16.71 12.04
CA ALA A 133 -6.08 16.01 12.34
C ALA A 133 -6.13 14.59 11.83
N GLY A 134 -5.00 14.10 11.28
CA GLY A 134 -4.83 12.73 10.83
C GLY A 134 -4.07 12.63 9.52
N ALA A 135 -3.77 11.39 9.14
CA ALA A 135 -3.09 11.09 7.88
C ALA A 135 -3.52 9.73 7.32
N ILE A 136 -3.47 9.59 5.99
CA ILE A 136 -3.74 8.34 5.29
C ILE A 136 -2.59 8.05 4.32
N ILE A 137 -2.04 6.85 4.39
CA ILE A 137 -1.06 6.34 3.43
C ILE A 137 -1.71 5.22 2.62
N ASN A 138 -1.84 5.42 1.32
CA ASN A 138 -2.29 4.39 0.38
C ASN A 138 -1.08 3.78 -0.32
N VAL A 139 -0.81 2.50 -0.09
CA VAL A 139 0.33 1.81 -0.69
C VAL A 139 0.01 1.42 -2.12
N ALA A 140 0.48 2.24 -3.04
CA ALA A 140 0.42 2.03 -4.49
C ALA A 140 1.61 1.19 -4.99
N SER A 141 2.26 1.62 -6.05
CA SER A 141 3.50 1.04 -6.62
C SER A 141 4.03 1.92 -7.74
N VAL A 142 5.31 1.80 -8.08
CA VAL A 142 5.85 2.33 -9.34
C VAL A 142 5.12 1.77 -10.57
N ALA A 143 4.51 0.58 -10.46
CA ALA A 143 3.66 0.00 -11.50
C ALA A 143 2.42 0.87 -11.81
N GLY A 144 2.02 1.78 -10.93
CA GLY A 144 0.97 2.76 -11.21
C GLY A 144 1.36 3.83 -12.24
N PHE A 145 2.65 4.03 -12.48
CA PHE A 145 3.18 4.96 -13.49
C PHE A 145 3.55 4.25 -14.80
N ILE A 146 3.76 2.93 -14.76
CA ILE A 146 4.33 2.16 -15.87
C ILE A 146 3.33 1.09 -16.29
N VAL A 147 2.85 1.15 -17.56
CA VAL A 147 2.06 0.06 -18.11
C VAL A 147 2.99 -1.14 -18.37
N SER A 148 2.69 -2.29 -17.76
CA SER A 148 3.53 -3.48 -17.90
C SER A 148 2.71 -4.65 -18.44
N PRO A 149 3.03 -5.17 -19.65
CA PRO A 149 2.47 -6.42 -20.13
C PRO A 149 2.74 -7.56 -19.13
N GLY A 150 1.75 -8.42 -18.91
CA GLY A 150 1.81 -9.47 -17.89
C GLY A 150 1.49 -9.03 -16.46
N ALA A 151 1.20 -7.74 -16.24
CA ALA A 151 0.73 -7.20 -14.96
C ALA A 151 -0.34 -6.10 -15.19
N LEU A 152 -1.23 -6.34 -16.16
CA LEU A 152 -2.17 -5.35 -16.67
C LEU A 152 -3.08 -4.79 -15.56
N SER A 153 -3.85 -5.65 -14.92
CA SER A 153 -4.80 -5.25 -13.88
C SER A 153 -4.11 -4.71 -12.64
N TYR A 154 -3.00 -5.33 -12.23
CA TYR A 154 -2.22 -4.84 -11.10
C TYR A 154 -1.77 -3.39 -11.34
N GLY A 155 -1.15 -3.10 -12.48
CA GLY A 155 -0.74 -1.74 -12.84
C GLY A 155 -1.92 -0.77 -12.89
N ALA A 156 -3.07 -1.22 -13.42
CA ALA A 156 -4.28 -0.41 -13.49
C ALA A 156 -4.83 -0.07 -12.08
N THR A 157 -4.88 -1.05 -11.15
CA THR A 157 -5.33 -0.79 -9.78
C THR A 157 -4.37 0.15 -9.04
N LYS A 158 -3.05 0.00 -9.24
CA LYS A 158 -2.05 0.89 -8.62
C LYS A 158 -2.07 2.30 -9.21
N LYS A 159 -2.41 2.44 -10.49
CA LYS A 159 -2.67 3.76 -11.09
C LYS A 159 -3.94 4.39 -10.53
N TRP A 160 -4.99 3.60 -10.32
CA TRP A 160 -6.20 4.07 -9.66
C TRP A 160 -5.89 4.63 -8.26
N ILE A 161 -5.12 3.92 -7.44
CA ILE A 161 -4.71 4.38 -6.11
C ILE A 161 -3.95 5.71 -6.20
N ASN A 162 -3.02 5.86 -7.16
CA ASN A 162 -2.29 7.10 -7.37
C ASN A 162 -3.24 8.27 -7.65
N THR A 163 -4.13 8.11 -8.64
CA THR A 163 -5.07 9.15 -9.07
C THR A 163 -6.08 9.48 -7.97
N PHE A 164 -6.60 8.46 -7.28
CA PHE A 164 -7.52 8.62 -6.15
C PHE A 164 -6.88 9.42 -5.00
N THR A 165 -5.64 9.07 -4.65
CA THR A 165 -4.93 9.75 -3.54
C THR A 165 -4.59 11.19 -3.90
N GLU A 166 -4.18 11.46 -5.13
CA GLU A 166 -3.92 12.82 -5.63
C GLU A 166 -5.19 13.66 -5.64
N GLY A 167 -6.30 13.12 -6.15
CA GLY A 167 -7.60 13.78 -6.15
C GLY A 167 -8.06 14.14 -4.74
N LEU A 168 -7.94 13.18 -3.80
CA LEU A 168 -8.29 13.42 -2.40
C LEU A 168 -7.39 14.49 -1.75
N TRP A 169 -6.09 14.50 -2.07
CA TRP A 169 -5.17 15.56 -1.61
C TRP A 169 -5.62 16.94 -2.10
N LEU A 170 -5.98 17.04 -3.38
CA LEU A 170 -6.49 18.31 -3.96
C LEU A 170 -7.77 18.78 -3.28
N GLU A 171 -8.74 17.88 -3.04
CA GLU A 171 -9.99 18.23 -2.34
C GLU A 171 -9.71 18.73 -0.91
N LEU A 172 -8.85 18.03 -0.17
CA LEU A 172 -8.49 18.41 1.19
C LEU A 172 -7.76 19.76 1.25
N ARG A 173 -6.84 20.04 0.30
CA ARG A 173 -6.16 21.34 0.19
C ARG A 173 -7.14 22.44 -0.16
N ALA A 174 -8.04 22.22 -1.13
CA ALA A 174 -9.07 23.19 -1.51
C ALA A 174 -10.02 23.51 -0.36
N ALA A 175 -10.32 22.54 0.51
CA ALA A 175 -11.13 22.72 1.70
C ALA A 175 -10.35 23.31 2.91
N GLY A 176 -9.08 23.61 2.78
CA GLY A 176 -8.24 24.09 3.91
C GLY A 176 -8.07 23.06 5.03
N SER A 177 -8.20 21.78 4.73
CA SER A 177 -8.04 20.70 5.70
C SER A 177 -6.54 20.40 5.94
N PRO A 178 -6.10 20.27 7.20
CA PRO A 178 -4.73 19.86 7.52
C PRO A 178 -4.50 18.36 7.45
N VAL A 179 -5.52 17.55 7.12
CA VAL A 179 -5.40 16.10 6.96
C VAL A 179 -4.46 15.79 5.80
N ARG A 180 -3.49 14.91 6.03
CA ARG A 180 -2.48 14.55 5.03
C ARG A 180 -2.82 13.23 4.35
N VAL A 181 -2.62 13.15 3.05
CA VAL A 181 -2.78 11.90 2.30
C VAL A 181 -1.58 11.66 1.40
N GLN A 182 -1.17 10.39 1.29
CA GLN A 182 0.04 10.00 0.58
C GLN A 182 -0.19 8.74 -0.24
N ALA A 183 0.22 8.74 -1.50
CA ALA A 183 0.43 7.56 -2.32
C ALA A 183 1.88 7.10 -2.19
N LEU A 184 2.11 6.03 -1.43
CA LEU A 184 3.40 5.39 -1.33
C LEU A 184 3.58 4.44 -2.51
N CYS A 185 4.58 4.70 -3.35
CA CYS A 185 4.81 4.02 -4.63
C CYS A 185 6.13 3.24 -4.61
N PRO A 186 6.25 2.14 -3.86
CA PRO A 186 7.49 1.37 -3.82
C PRO A 186 7.76 0.67 -5.14
N GLY A 187 9.06 0.42 -5.40
CA GLY A 187 9.53 -0.53 -6.40
C GLY A 187 9.60 -1.96 -5.83
N PHE A 188 10.54 -2.76 -6.34
CA PHE A 188 10.79 -4.09 -5.78
C PHE A 188 11.24 -3.96 -4.32
N THR A 189 10.48 -4.58 -3.43
CA THR A 189 10.71 -4.55 -1.99
C THR A 189 10.79 -5.97 -1.47
N TYR A 190 11.77 -6.26 -0.64
CA TYR A 190 11.88 -7.56 0.02
C TYR A 190 10.67 -7.79 0.91
N SER A 191 9.78 -8.69 0.48
CA SER A 191 8.54 -9.05 1.18
C SER A 191 8.01 -10.37 0.64
N GLU A 192 7.05 -10.98 1.30
CA GLU A 192 6.35 -12.20 0.83
C GLU A 192 5.49 -11.95 -0.43
N PHE A 193 5.29 -10.69 -0.84
CA PHE A 193 4.47 -10.31 -1.99
C PHE A 193 4.88 -11.06 -3.28
N HIS A 194 6.17 -11.19 -3.52
CA HIS A 194 6.70 -11.86 -4.72
C HIS A 194 6.60 -13.37 -4.62
N ASP A 195 6.69 -13.92 -3.40
CA ASP A 195 6.56 -15.35 -3.14
C ASP A 195 5.11 -15.80 -3.34
N VAL A 196 4.15 -15.02 -2.82
CA VAL A 196 2.70 -15.26 -3.02
C VAL A 196 2.32 -15.16 -4.51
N ALA A 197 2.97 -14.28 -5.26
CA ALA A 197 2.77 -14.15 -6.70
C ALA A 197 3.55 -15.21 -7.52
N ALA A 198 4.21 -16.19 -6.87
CA ALA A 198 5.05 -17.21 -7.48
C ALA A 198 6.11 -16.63 -8.45
N MET A 199 6.66 -15.47 -8.14
CA MET A 199 7.65 -14.76 -8.96
C MET A 199 9.05 -15.09 -8.49
N ASP A 200 9.90 -15.54 -9.42
CA ASP A 200 11.34 -15.73 -9.18
C ASP A 200 12.03 -14.38 -9.05
N ARG A 201 12.42 -14.01 -7.84
CA ARG A 201 13.06 -12.72 -7.53
C ARG A 201 14.33 -12.48 -8.33
N THR A 202 15.09 -13.53 -8.64
CA THR A 202 16.36 -13.42 -9.36
C THR A 202 16.18 -13.00 -10.82
N ARG A 203 14.99 -13.30 -11.38
CA ARG A 203 14.61 -12.96 -12.76
C ARG A 203 13.89 -11.62 -12.87
N LEU A 204 13.41 -11.04 -11.75
CA LEU A 204 12.63 -9.81 -11.77
C LEU A 204 13.50 -8.57 -11.92
N ALA A 205 14.55 -8.45 -11.10
CA ALA A 205 15.45 -7.30 -11.10
C ALA A 205 16.78 -7.64 -10.41
N PRO A 206 17.89 -6.97 -10.80
CA PRO A 206 19.14 -7.06 -10.07
C PRO A 206 19.01 -6.66 -8.60
N PRO A 207 19.87 -7.19 -7.69
CA PRO A 207 19.80 -6.88 -6.25
C PRO A 207 19.78 -5.38 -5.92
N ALA A 208 20.47 -4.58 -6.71
CA ALA A 208 20.55 -3.12 -6.53
C ALA A 208 19.23 -2.37 -6.74
N TRP A 209 18.17 -3.04 -7.24
CA TRP A 209 16.83 -2.48 -7.40
C TRP A 209 15.88 -2.88 -6.26
N TRP A 210 16.34 -3.73 -5.33
CA TRP A 210 15.54 -4.17 -4.21
C TRP A 210 15.75 -3.26 -3.00
N CYS A 211 14.64 -2.78 -2.44
CA CYS A 211 14.63 -2.00 -1.22
C CYS A 211 14.22 -2.88 -0.03
N SER A 212 14.70 -2.58 1.17
CA SER A 212 14.11 -3.16 2.37
C SER A 212 12.77 -2.52 2.70
N ALA A 213 11.89 -3.25 3.39
CA ALA A 213 10.60 -2.72 3.82
C ALA A 213 10.78 -1.55 4.80
N GLU A 214 11.78 -1.61 5.65
CA GLU A 214 12.13 -0.57 6.63
C GLU A 214 12.55 0.74 5.94
N ALA A 215 13.37 0.67 4.89
CA ALA A 215 13.78 1.86 4.13
C ALA A 215 12.58 2.50 3.43
N VAL A 216 11.67 1.69 2.86
CA VAL A 216 10.44 2.17 2.24
C VAL A 216 9.56 2.90 3.25
N VAL A 217 9.38 2.33 4.44
CA VAL A 217 8.59 2.94 5.53
C VAL A 217 9.23 4.22 6.05
N ALA A 218 10.55 4.23 6.24
CA ALA A 218 11.27 5.41 6.71
C ALA A 218 11.12 6.60 5.75
N GLU A 219 11.31 6.39 4.43
CA GLU A 219 11.10 7.43 3.42
C GLU A 219 9.62 7.90 3.38
N SER A 220 8.66 6.98 3.53
CA SER A 220 7.23 7.30 3.56
C SER A 220 6.88 8.22 4.73
N LEU A 221 7.24 7.83 5.94
CA LEU A 221 6.90 8.59 7.15
C LEU A 221 7.60 9.95 7.18
N ALA A 222 8.87 10.04 6.76
CA ALA A 222 9.57 11.31 6.64
C ALA A 222 8.91 12.24 5.61
N ALA A 223 8.49 11.70 4.46
CA ALA A 223 7.82 12.48 3.43
C ALA A 223 6.41 12.92 3.83
N LEU A 224 5.70 12.12 4.66
CA LEU A 224 4.38 12.46 5.19
C LEU A 224 4.45 13.70 6.10
N GLU A 225 5.53 13.90 6.85
CA GLU A 225 5.75 15.08 7.69
C GLU A 225 5.83 16.36 6.85
N HIS A 226 6.25 16.26 5.59
CA HIS A 226 6.37 17.35 4.62
C HIS A 226 5.20 17.44 3.62
N ASP A 227 4.08 16.77 3.90
CA ASP A 227 2.86 16.75 3.06
C ASP A 227 3.11 16.35 1.59
N ARG A 228 4.03 15.43 1.34
CA ARG A 228 4.30 14.94 -0.01
C ARG A 228 3.24 13.92 -0.43
N VAL A 229 2.45 14.24 -1.45
CA VAL A 229 1.38 13.35 -1.95
C VAL A 229 1.93 12.09 -2.61
N PHE A 230 3.03 12.18 -3.37
CA PHE A 230 3.69 11.01 -3.97
C PHE A 230 5.05 10.76 -3.33
N VAL A 231 5.24 9.51 -2.90
CA VAL A 231 6.54 9.03 -2.39
C VAL A 231 6.98 7.81 -3.18
N ILE A 232 8.11 7.96 -3.87
CA ILE A 232 8.74 6.89 -4.65
C ILE A 232 10.07 6.57 -3.98
N PRO A 233 10.13 5.53 -3.12
CA PRO A 233 11.35 5.19 -2.41
C PRO A 233 12.48 4.75 -3.36
N GLY A 234 13.67 5.25 -3.08
CA GLY A 234 14.87 4.93 -3.85
C GLY A 234 15.06 5.80 -5.10
N PHE A 235 16.27 6.38 -5.23
CA PHE A 235 16.61 7.30 -6.33
C PHE A 235 16.40 6.69 -7.72
N ARG A 236 16.78 5.41 -7.91
CA ARG A 236 16.64 4.71 -9.21
C ARG A 236 15.19 4.66 -9.68
N TYR A 237 14.24 4.42 -8.76
CA TYR A 237 12.82 4.39 -9.10
C TYR A 237 12.27 5.79 -9.41
N ARG A 238 12.73 6.82 -8.69
CA ARG A 238 12.38 8.22 -9.02
C ARG A 238 12.82 8.57 -10.43
N MET A 239 14.06 8.24 -10.80
CA MET A 239 14.59 8.45 -12.16
C MET A 239 13.83 7.66 -13.21
N LEU A 240 13.56 6.36 -12.94
CA LEU A 240 12.79 5.50 -13.86
C LEU A 240 11.40 6.08 -14.13
N VAL A 241 10.68 6.45 -13.08
CA VAL A 241 9.34 7.04 -13.20
C VAL A 241 9.41 8.36 -13.96
N ALA A 242 10.35 9.23 -13.63
CA ALA A 242 10.53 10.50 -14.35
C ALA A 242 10.77 10.29 -15.86
N VAL A 243 11.66 9.38 -16.22
CA VAL A 243 11.93 9.06 -17.64
C VAL A 243 10.69 8.50 -18.34
N VAL A 244 10.01 7.53 -17.72
CA VAL A 244 8.86 6.85 -18.36
C VAL A 244 7.65 7.78 -18.49
N THR A 245 7.42 8.66 -17.53
CA THR A 245 6.28 9.60 -17.58
C THR A 245 6.47 10.70 -18.62
N HIS A 246 7.71 11.15 -18.86
CA HIS A 246 8.00 12.18 -19.86
C HIS A 246 8.31 11.60 -21.26
N MET A 247 8.42 10.28 -21.38
CA MET A 247 8.69 9.64 -22.66
C MET A 247 7.51 9.77 -23.63
N PRO A 248 7.75 10.11 -24.92
CA PRO A 248 6.70 10.14 -25.96
C PRO A 248 5.93 8.80 -26.01
N ARG A 249 4.61 8.88 -26.08
CA ARG A 249 3.71 7.71 -26.00
C ARG A 249 4.05 6.62 -27.03
N GLY A 250 4.40 7.00 -28.25
CA GLY A 250 4.76 6.05 -29.32
C GLY A 250 6.02 5.27 -28.99
N LEU A 251 7.09 5.96 -28.58
CA LEU A 251 8.36 5.33 -28.18
C LEU A 251 8.17 4.40 -26.98
N ARG A 252 7.44 4.85 -25.95
CA ARG A 252 7.14 4.05 -24.77
C ARG A 252 6.40 2.76 -25.14
N ARG A 253 5.35 2.83 -25.98
CA ARG A 253 4.61 1.66 -26.43
C ARG A 253 5.51 0.68 -27.21
N TRP A 254 6.33 1.18 -28.12
CA TRP A 254 7.27 0.35 -28.88
C TRP A 254 8.27 -0.36 -27.99
N LEU A 255 8.88 0.33 -27.03
CA LEU A 255 9.81 -0.25 -26.07
C LEU A 255 9.14 -1.34 -25.21
N LEU A 256 7.92 -1.09 -24.71
CA LEU A 256 7.19 -2.03 -23.87
C LEU A 256 6.78 -3.29 -24.62
N VAL A 257 6.35 -3.18 -25.88
CA VAL A 257 6.06 -4.35 -26.73
C VAL A 257 7.35 -5.17 -26.99
N ARG A 258 8.46 -4.50 -27.31
CA ARG A 258 9.76 -5.15 -27.52
C ARG A 258 10.24 -5.87 -26.25
N TYR A 259 10.10 -5.24 -25.09
CA TYR A 259 10.41 -5.83 -23.79
C TYR A 259 9.53 -7.05 -23.49
N ALA A 260 8.21 -6.95 -23.70
CA ALA A 260 7.26 -8.04 -23.47
C ALA A 260 7.59 -9.29 -24.30
N ARG A 261 7.94 -9.09 -25.60
CA ARG A 261 8.34 -10.18 -26.50
C ARG A 261 9.63 -10.89 -26.03
N ARG A 262 10.56 -10.16 -25.42
CA ARG A 262 11.84 -10.70 -24.94
C ARG A 262 11.77 -11.35 -23.56
N SER A 263 10.93 -10.80 -22.67
CA SER A 263 10.86 -11.23 -21.27
C SER A 263 10.12 -12.55 -21.04
N GLY A 264 9.46 -13.11 -22.06
CA GLY A 264 8.66 -14.34 -21.93
C GLY A 264 7.46 -14.25 -20.98
N ARG A 265 7.18 -13.06 -20.43
CA ARG A 265 6.10 -12.83 -19.43
C ARG A 265 4.69 -13.14 -19.91
N LEU A 266 4.51 -13.24 -21.23
CA LEU A 266 3.22 -13.54 -21.88
C LEU A 266 3.16 -14.97 -22.44
N ARG A 267 4.21 -15.78 -22.24
CA ARG A 267 4.17 -17.20 -22.62
C ARG A 267 3.60 -17.98 -21.45
N SER A 268 2.48 -18.68 -21.68
CA SER A 268 2.00 -19.76 -20.79
C SER A 268 3.13 -20.79 -20.63
N LYS A 269 3.30 -21.30 -19.43
CA LYS A 269 4.07 -22.51 -19.18
C LYS A 269 3.28 -23.71 -19.71
#